data_5103c560bdd152a42c04ac9aa7f29e6c
#
_entry.id   5103c560bdd152a42c04ac9aa7f29e6c
#
_cell.length_a   1.000
_cell.length_b   1.000
_cell.length_c   1.000
_cell.angle_alpha   90.00
_cell.angle_beta   90.00
_cell.angle_gamma   90.00
#
_symmetry.space_group_name_H-M   'P 1'
#
loop_
_entity.id
_entity.type
_entity.pdbx_description
1 polymer ?
#
loop_
_entity_poly.entity_id
_entity_poly.type
_entity_poly.pdbx_seq_one_letter_code
_entity_poly.pdbx_strand_id
1 'polypeptide(L)'
;GQLASSTNYTIDGMSAKGPTSGGSTTSRNGVPYAISMEAIREFKVVTNEYDVTNGRAGGGTISTVTKSGTNQLTGSAFTYLRSDWLSSKYDIRGNKRSNDFSTYQFGASLGGALVKDRAHFFISWDHQADSRPLYIADIHNAADEKRYNLTTETRDRFLEIARNKYGVSDHPQFGSFDKKQNTDAVFARLDWQINATNLLSFTDNFVNDNNNMGLSDNSAINLYEVYGDVHSLNNSALL
;
A
#
# COMPACT_ATOMS: atom_id res chain seq x y z
N GLY A 1 18.83 -9.89 14.04
CA GLY A 1 17.52 -9.51 13.55
C GLY A 1 16.95 -10.59 12.66
N GLN A 2 15.67 -10.82 12.78
CA GLN A 2 14.97 -11.80 11.95
C GLN A 2 14.43 -11.15 10.68
N LEU A 3 14.18 -11.95 9.65
CA LEU A 3 13.59 -11.48 8.40
C LEU A 3 12.14 -11.02 8.64
N ALA A 4 11.70 -9.99 7.95
CA ALA A 4 10.30 -9.53 8.01
C ALA A 4 9.30 -10.65 7.63
N SER A 5 9.70 -11.57 6.77
CA SER A 5 8.91 -12.75 6.40
C SER A 5 8.68 -13.73 7.55
N SER A 6 9.48 -13.70 8.63
CA SER A 6 9.31 -14.55 9.82
C SER A 6 8.37 -13.92 10.87
N THR A 7 7.97 -12.66 10.72
CA THR A 7 7.00 -12.00 11.58
C THR A 7 5.57 -12.38 11.17
N ASN A 8 4.72 -12.70 12.12
CA ASN A 8 3.29 -12.91 11.87
C ASN A 8 2.53 -11.58 12.03
N TYR A 9 1.52 -11.40 11.19
CA TYR A 9 0.60 -10.26 11.25
C TYR A 9 -0.81 -10.78 11.38
N THR A 10 -1.54 -10.32 12.40
CA THR A 10 -2.92 -10.71 12.61
C THR A 10 -3.83 -9.52 12.79
N ILE A 11 -5.05 -9.65 12.31
CA ILE A 11 -6.14 -8.67 12.49
C ILE A 11 -7.27 -9.44 13.17
N ASP A 12 -7.61 -9.06 14.40
CA ASP A 12 -8.59 -9.76 15.26
C ASP A 12 -8.36 -11.29 15.31
N GLY A 13 -7.09 -11.71 15.34
CA GLY A 13 -6.70 -13.12 15.35
C GLY A 13 -6.57 -13.79 13.98
N MET A 14 -7.09 -13.21 12.91
CA MET A 14 -6.87 -13.70 11.55
C MET A 14 -5.48 -13.34 11.03
N SER A 15 -4.82 -14.31 10.37
CA SER A 15 -3.53 -14.04 9.73
C SER A 15 -3.69 -13.14 8.51
N ALA A 16 -3.00 -12.01 8.51
CA ALA A 16 -2.86 -11.10 7.37
C ALA A 16 -1.61 -11.39 6.53
N LYS A 17 -1.06 -12.59 6.63
CA LYS A 17 0.06 -13.06 5.80
C LYS A 17 -0.43 -13.56 4.44
N GLY A 18 0.32 -13.21 3.40
CA GLY A 18 0.10 -13.79 2.07
C GLY A 18 0.28 -15.31 2.08
N PRO A 19 -0.59 -16.07 1.37
CA PRO A 19 -0.59 -17.54 1.43
C PRO A 19 0.68 -18.16 0.83
N THR A 20 1.32 -17.50 -0.11
CA THR A 20 2.44 -18.06 -0.90
C THR A 20 3.81 -17.52 -0.53
N SER A 21 3.89 -16.33 0.08
CA SER A 21 5.18 -15.63 0.27
C SER A 21 5.63 -15.49 1.71
N GLY A 22 4.81 -15.89 2.67
CA GLY A 22 5.14 -15.76 4.10
C GLY A 22 5.28 -14.31 4.61
N GLY A 23 5.28 -13.31 3.74
CA GLY A 23 5.28 -11.89 4.11
C GLY A 23 3.88 -11.34 4.33
N SER A 24 3.77 -10.11 4.85
CA SER A 24 2.50 -9.39 4.86
C SER A 24 1.95 -9.26 3.43
N THR A 25 0.64 -9.33 3.28
CA THR A 25 -0.02 -9.09 1.98
C THR A 25 0.35 -7.73 1.40
N THR A 26 0.65 -6.75 2.26
CA THR A 26 1.08 -5.41 1.87
C THR A 26 2.51 -5.35 1.35
N SER A 27 3.42 -6.18 1.87
CA SER A 27 4.86 -6.05 1.56
C SER A 27 5.24 -6.54 0.18
N ARG A 28 4.51 -7.50 -0.40
CA ARG A 28 4.84 -8.07 -1.71
C ARG A 28 4.32 -7.25 -2.88
N ASN A 29 3.12 -6.70 -2.74
CA ASN A 29 2.44 -5.98 -3.81
C ASN A 29 2.57 -4.46 -3.68
N GLY A 30 3.33 -3.97 -2.68
CA GLY A 30 3.50 -2.55 -2.44
C GLY A 30 2.27 -1.85 -1.88
N VAL A 31 1.26 -2.60 -1.43
CA VAL A 31 0.05 -2.05 -0.80
C VAL A 31 0.45 -1.31 0.49
N PRO A 32 0.08 -0.04 0.68
CA PRO A 32 0.59 0.78 1.78
C PRO A 32 0.06 0.34 3.15
N TYR A 33 -1.12 -0.27 3.21
CA TYR A 33 -1.74 -0.73 4.45
C TYR A 33 -2.66 -1.94 4.21
N ALA A 34 -2.80 -2.78 5.23
CA ALA A 34 -3.64 -3.98 5.19
C ALA A 34 -5.06 -3.75 5.71
N ILE A 35 -5.28 -2.65 6.41
CA ILE A 35 -6.54 -2.26 7.05
C ILE A 35 -6.58 -0.74 7.20
N SER A 36 -7.78 -0.15 7.18
CA SER A 36 -7.98 1.27 7.48
C SER A 36 -7.36 1.64 8.84
N MET A 37 -6.60 2.74 8.88
CA MET A 37 -6.02 3.24 10.14
C MET A 37 -7.11 3.61 11.14
N GLU A 38 -8.24 4.10 10.67
CA GLU A 38 -9.39 4.43 11.52
C GLU A 38 -10.05 3.21 12.14
N ALA A 39 -9.87 2.01 11.55
CA ALA A 39 -10.37 0.77 12.13
C ALA A 39 -9.55 0.26 13.31
N ILE A 40 -8.34 0.76 13.53
CA ILE A 40 -7.42 0.22 14.52
C ILE A 40 -7.70 0.83 15.89
N ARG A 41 -7.91 -0.03 16.89
CA ARG A 41 -8.00 0.35 18.29
C ARG A 41 -6.65 0.31 18.97
N GLU A 42 -5.90 -0.78 18.78
CA GLU A 42 -4.59 -0.97 19.39
C GLU A 42 -3.73 -1.97 18.60
N PHE A 43 -2.42 -1.84 18.77
CA PHE A 43 -1.43 -2.82 18.31
C PHE A 43 -0.78 -3.51 19.50
N LYS A 44 -0.62 -4.81 19.40
CA LYS A 44 0.20 -5.60 20.31
C LYS A 44 1.38 -6.17 19.53
N VAL A 45 2.60 -5.87 19.96
CA VAL A 45 3.83 -6.41 19.38
C VAL A 45 4.46 -7.37 20.38
N VAL A 46 4.60 -8.63 19.98
CA VAL A 46 5.25 -9.66 20.76
C VAL A 46 6.49 -10.13 20.02
N THR A 47 7.66 -9.93 20.59
CA THR A 47 8.95 -10.22 19.94
C THR A 47 9.37 -11.68 20.05
N ASN A 48 8.87 -12.38 21.06
CA ASN A 48 9.14 -13.81 21.30
C ASN A 48 7.80 -14.49 21.57
N GLU A 49 7.25 -15.13 20.57
CA GLU A 49 5.97 -15.83 20.65
C GLU A 49 6.25 -17.33 20.75
N TYR A 50 5.94 -17.90 21.91
CA TYR A 50 6.06 -19.35 22.15
C TYR A 50 4.70 -20.06 22.22
N ASP A 51 3.60 -19.29 22.05
CA ASP A 51 2.27 -19.87 22.06
C ASP A 51 1.98 -20.61 20.76
N VAL A 52 1.68 -21.89 20.87
CA VAL A 52 1.39 -22.78 19.72
C VAL A 52 0.14 -22.36 18.95
N THR A 53 -0.73 -21.54 19.55
CA THR A 53 -1.92 -21.00 18.88
C THR A 53 -1.57 -19.92 17.85
N ASN A 54 -0.40 -19.28 18.00
CA ASN A 54 0.10 -18.24 17.09
C ASN A 54 1.08 -18.85 16.08
N GLY A 55 0.59 -19.67 15.19
CA GLY A 55 1.40 -20.29 14.13
C GLY A 55 2.03 -19.27 13.16
N ARG A 56 2.97 -19.76 12.32
CA ARG A 56 3.64 -18.98 11.25
C ARG A 56 4.54 -17.83 11.74
N ALA A 57 4.89 -17.75 13.01
CA ALA A 57 5.80 -16.79 13.59
C ALA A 57 7.14 -17.43 13.95
N GLY A 58 8.22 -17.02 13.28
CA GLY A 58 9.59 -17.39 13.66
C GLY A 58 10.31 -16.27 14.39
N GLY A 59 9.74 -15.06 14.43
CA GLY A 59 10.38 -13.85 14.92
C GLY A 59 9.55 -12.97 15.83
N GLY A 60 8.27 -13.15 15.84
CA GLY A 60 7.34 -12.33 16.60
C GLY A 60 6.00 -12.18 15.91
N THR A 61 5.05 -11.62 16.63
CA THR A 61 3.69 -11.38 16.15
C THR A 61 3.32 -9.92 16.34
N ILE A 62 2.76 -9.31 15.29
CA ILE A 62 2.09 -8.01 15.36
C ILE A 62 0.59 -8.30 15.26
N SER A 63 -0.11 -8.08 16.36
CA SER A 63 -1.56 -8.27 16.44
C SER A 63 -2.26 -6.93 16.45
N THR A 64 -3.19 -6.74 15.55
CA THR A 64 -4.05 -5.57 15.45
C THR A 64 -5.42 -5.91 16.01
N VAL A 65 -5.91 -5.10 16.93
CA VAL A 65 -7.27 -5.18 17.46
C VAL A 65 -8.09 -4.06 16.86
N THR A 66 -9.23 -4.37 16.30
CA THR A 66 -10.08 -3.40 15.63
C THR A 66 -11.02 -2.66 16.59
N LYS A 67 -11.49 -1.48 16.15
CA LYS A 67 -12.55 -0.74 16.84
C LYS A 67 -13.88 -1.46 16.67
N SER A 68 -14.75 -1.30 17.66
CA SER A 68 -16.14 -1.72 17.62
C SER A 68 -17.06 -0.53 17.88
N GLY A 69 -18.31 -0.63 17.53
CA GLY A 69 -19.32 0.37 17.89
C GLY A 69 -19.62 0.38 19.38
N THR A 70 -20.16 1.47 19.86
CA THR A 70 -20.61 1.68 21.24
C THR A 70 -22.08 2.12 21.26
N ASN A 71 -22.66 2.32 22.45
CA ASN A 71 -24.01 2.87 22.56
C ASN A 71 -24.14 4.33 22.08
N GLN A 72 -23.02 5.03 21.96
CA GLN A 72 -22.99 6.39 21.45
C GLN A 72 -22.57 6.37 19.99
N LEU A 73 -23.27 7.16 19.16
CA LEU A 73 -22.84 7.38 17.80
C LEU A 73 -21.59 8.25 17.81
N THR A 74 -20.51 7.71 17.28
CA THR A 74 -19.21 8.37 17.17
C THR A 74 -18.68 8.25 15.77
N GLY A 75 -17.94 9.24 15.32
CA GLY A 75 -17.32 9.23 14.01
C GLY A 75 -16.13 10.16 13.97
N SER A 76 -15.29 9.94 12.98
CA SER A 76 -14.13 10.76 12.67
C SER A 76 -14.00 10.94 11.17
N ALA A 77 -13.35 12.02 10.77
CA ALA A 77 -12.88 12.21 9.41
C ALA A 77 -11.49 12.83 9.47
N PHE A 78 -10.61 12.43 8.56
CA PHE A 78 -9.25 12.94 8.49
C PHE A 78 -8.82 13.15 7.06
N THR A 79 -7.81 14.01 6.90
CA THR A 79 -7.07 14.15 5.65
C THR A 79 -5.61 14.39 5.96
N TYR A 80 -4.73 13.71 5.19
CA TYR A 80 -3.30 13.94 5.19
C TYR A 80 -2.86 14.34 3.80
N LEU A 81 -2.09 15.40 3.75
CA LEU A 81 -1.53 15.93 2.51
C LEU A 81 -0.01 16.02 2.64
N ARG A 82 0.67 15.39 1.72
CA ARG A 82 2.12 15.50 1.58
C ARG A 82 2.45 15.80 0.13
N SER A 83 3.17 16.87 -0.13
CA SER A 83 3.57 17.23 -1.48
C SER A 83 4.90 17.98 -1.48
N ASP A 84 5.49 18.12 -2.66
CA ASP A 84 6.71 18.88 -2.87
C ASP A 84 6.56 20.36 -2.49
N TRP A 85 5.40 20.98 -2.76
CA TRP A 85 5.13 22.38 -2.43
C TRP A 85 4.98 22.65 -0.91
N LEU A 86 4.66 21.61 -0.11
CA LEU A 86 4.66 21.64 1.36
C LEU A 86 6.03 21.30 1.95
N SER A 87 6.97 20.87 1.13
CA SER A 87 8.27 20.39 1.57
C SER A 87 9.38 21.38 1.24
N SER A 88 10.50 21.32 1.95
CA SER A 88 11.67 22.13 1.63
C SER A 88 12.17 21.82 0.22
N LYS A 89 12.42 22.86 -0.56
CA LYS A 89 13.05 22.75 -1.90
C LYS A 89 14.52 22.36 -1.85
N TYR A 90 15.10 22.33 -0.68
CA TYR A 90 16.52 22.01 -0.48
C TYR A 90 16.68 20.81 0.46
N ASP A 91 17.69 20.00 0.21
CA ASP A 91 18.11 18.94 1.12
C ASP A 91 18.93 19.51 2.30
N ILE A 92 19.32 18.68 3.25
CA ILE A 92 20.12 19.06 4.42
C ILE A 92 21.54 19.56 4.04
N ARG A 93 21.97 19.35 2.81
CA ARG A 93 23.25 19.81 2.28
C ARG A 93 23.13 21.07 1.44
N GLY A 94 21.90 21.64 1.32
CA GLY A 94 21.63 22.83 0.52
C GLY A 94 21.46 22.58 -0.97
N ASN A 95 21.41 21.32 -1.44
CA ASN A 95 21.16 21.03 -2.84
C ASN A 95 19.66 21.12 -3.13
N LYS A 96 19.33 21.70 -4.29
CA LYS A 96 17.95 21.81 -4.73
C LYS A 96 17.38 20.42 -5.03
N ARG A 97 16.25 20.09 -4.45
CA ARG A 97 15.48 18.89 -4.77
C ARG A 97 14.70 19.14 -6.06
N SER A 98 14.64 18.13 -6.92
CA SER A 98 13.88 18.15 -8.18
C SER A 98 12.73 17.13 -8.18
N ASN A 99 12.23 16.76 -7.00
CA ASN A 99 11.26 15.68 -6.87
C ASN A 99 9.87 16.28 -6.75
N ASP A 100 9.05 16.08 -7.76
CA ASP A 100 7.63 16.35 -7.72
C ASP A 100 6.95 15.10 -7.16
N PHE A 101 6.44 15.17 -5.93
CA PHE A 101 5.70 14.07 -5.32
C PHE A 101 4.42 14.60 -4.68
N SER A 102 3.41 13.77 -4.65
CA SER A 102 2.19 14.07 -3.92
C SER A 102 1.60 12.80 -3.31
N THR A 103 1.18 12.90 -2.07
CA THR A 103 0.41 11.86 -1.38
C THR A 103 -0.81 12.52 -0.77
N TYR A 104 -1.97 12.05 -1.14
CA TYR A 104 -3.26 12.44 -0.56
C TYR A 104 -3.83 11.23 0.14
N GLN A 105 -4.16 11.37 1.41
CA GLN A 105 -4.89 10.36 2.15
C GLN A 105 -6.05 11.02 2.86
N PHE A 106 -7.22 10.44 2.76
CA PHE A 106 -8.40 10.88 3.47
C PHE A 106 -9.27 9.68 3.81
N GLY A 107 -10.02 9.83 4.88
CA GLY A 107 -10.88 8.75 5.33
C GLY A 107 -11.86 9.23 6.36
N ALA A 108 -12.78 8.33 6.68
CA ALA A 108 -13.80 8.56 7.67
C ALA A 108 -14.16 7.27 8.38
N SER A 109 -14.66 7.40 9.60
CA SER A 109 -15.25 6.30 10.35
C SER A 109 -16.55 6.69 11.02
N LEU A 110 -17.40 5.69 11.24
CA LEU A 110 -18.66 5.84 11.94
C LEU A 110 -18.94 4.57 12.74
N GLY A 111 -19.30 4.73 14.00
CA GLY A 111 -19.67 3.60 14.86
C GLY A 111 -20.78 3.99 15.82
N GLY A 112 -21.63 3.02 16.18
CA GLY A 112 -22.75 3.28 17.07
C GLY A 112 -23.55 2.03 17.38
N ALA A 113 -24.70 2.20 18.06
CA ALA A 113 -25.64 1.14 18.34
C ALA A 113 -26.72 1.07 17.26
N LEU A 114 -26.93 -0.12 16.70
CA LEU A 114 -28.16 -0.46 15.99
C LEU A 114 -29.29 -0.73 16.98
N VAL A 115 -28.96 -1.44 18.07
CA VAL A 115 -29.84 -1.66 19.22
C VAL A 115 -28.99 -1.41 20.46
N LYS A 116 -29.38 -0.45 21.31
CA LYS A 116 -28.66 -0.14 22.55
C LYS A 116 -28.43 -1.39 23.39
N ASP A 117 -27.23 -1.50 23.94
CA ASP A 117 -26.74 -2.57 24.80
C ASP A 117 -26.76 -3.98 24.15
N ARG A 118 -27.12 -4.08 22.85
CA ARG A 118 -27.28 -5.39 22.19
C ARG A 118 -26.58 -5.51 20.84
N ALA A 119 -26.72 -4.53 19.96
CA ALA A 119 -26.14 -4.61 18.63
C ALA A 119 -25.43 -3.31 18.26
N HIS A 120 -24.18 -3.44 17.88
CA HIS A 120 -23.31 -2.32 17.57
C HIS A 120 -22.67 -2.51 16.20
N PHE A 121 -22.42 -1.42 15.50
CA PHE A 121 -21.70 -1.42 14.23
C PHE A 121 -20.51 -0.46 14.26
N PHE A 122 -19.55 -0.75 13.44
CA PHE A 122 -18.44 0.15 13.12
C PHE A 122 -18.09 -0.02 11.65
N ILE A 123 -17.90 1.10 10.95
CA ILE A 123 -17.46 1.14 9.56
C ILE A 123 -16.38 2.20 9.40
N SER A 124 -15.36 1.94 8.61
CA SER A 124 -14.38 2.92 8.19
C SER A 124 -14.00 2.76 6.73
N TRP A 125 -13.58 3.85 6.12
CA TRP A 125 -13.06 3.91 4.77
C TRP A 125 -11.89 4.86 4.69
N ASP A 126 -10.81 4.42 4.06
CA ASP A 126 -9.60 5.19 3.78
C ASP A 126 -9.30 5.12 2.30
N HIS A 127 -8.94 6.27 1.73
CA HIS A 127 -8.40 6.37 0.38
C HIS A 127 -7.04 7.02 0.42
N GLN A 128 -6.07 6.43 -0.30
CA GLN A 128 -4.75 7.01 -0.50
C GLN A 128 -4.41 7.04 -1.97
N ALA A 129 -4.01 8.21 -2.46
CA ALA A 129 -3.43 8.41 -3.77
C ALA A 129 -1.99 8.89 -3.61
N ASP A 130 -1.04 8.16 -4.16
CA ASP A 130 0.39 8.47 -4.14
C ASP A 130 0.91 8.63 -5.56
N SER A 131 1.68 9.69 -5.78
CA SER A 131 2.41 9.91 -7.02
C SER A 131 3.81 10.39 -6.70
N ARG A 132 4.80 9.70 -7.24
CA ARG A 132 6.21 10.05 -7.06
C ARG A 132 7.02 9.74 -8.31
N PRO A 133 7.98 10.58 -8.68
CA PRO A 133 8.86 10.30 -9.81
C PRO A 133 9.77 9.12 -9.47
N LEU A 134 9.98 8.26 -10.45
CA LEU A 134 11.05 7.26 -10.47
C LEU A 134 12.16 7.75 -11.39
N TYR A 135 13.38 7.67 -10.89
CA TYR A 135 14.56 8.02 -11.66
C TYR A 135 15.02 6.81 -12.47
N ILE A 136 14.69 6.82 -13.75
CA ILE A 136 15.12 5.80 -14.69
C ILE A 136 16.17 6.43 -15.60
N ALA A 137 17.17 5.63 -15.96
CA ALA A 137 18.24 6.07 -16.84
C ALA A 137 17.71 6.51 -18.19
N ASP A 138 18.17 7.66 -18.65
CA ASP A 138 17.89 8.22 -19.97
C ASP A 138 19.12 8.94 -20.51
N ILE A 139 19.11 9.25 -21.81
CA ILE A 139 20.21 9.91 -22.52
C ILE A 139 19.75 11.31 -22.91
N HIS A 140 20.37 12.31 -22.30
CA HIS A 140 20.08 13.72 -22.57
C HIS A 140 21.27 14.47 -23.17
N ASN A 141 22.48 13.93 -23.03
CA ASN A 141 23.71 14.60 -23.45
C ASN A 141 24.84 13.58 -23.68
N ALA A 142 25.97 14.07 -24.22
CA ALA A 142 27.14 13.23 -24.52
C ALA A 142 27.77 12.54 -23.29
N ALA A 143 27.62 13.09 -22.09
CA ALA A 143 28.09 12.44 -20.88
C ALA A 143 27.22 11.21 -20.54
N ASP A 144 25.94 11.28 -20.76
CA ASP A 144 25.00 10.15 -20.58
C ASP A 144 25.28 9.08 -21.63
N GLU A 145 25.52 9.45 -22.89
CA GLU A 145 25.92 8.50 -23.95
C GLU A 145 27.16 7.70 -23.57
N LYS A 146 28.16 8.40 -23.04
CA LYS A 146 29.38 7.75 -22.54
C LYS A 146 29.11 6.87 -21.32
N ARG A 147 28.28 7.33 -20.40
CA ARG A 147 27.93 6.61 -19.17
C ARG A 147 27.21 5.30 -19.45
N TYR A 148 26.26 5.31 -20.38
CA TYR A 148 25.41 4.16 -20.72
C TYR A 148 25.94 3.37 -21.93
N ASN A 149 27.02 3.82 -22.56
CA ASN A 149 27.58 3.26 -23.79
C ASN A 149 26.52 3.10 -24.88
N LEU A 150 25.66 4.09 -25.03
CA LEU A 150 24.54 4.11 -25.98
C LEU A 150 24.38 5.52 -26.53
N THR A 151 24.43 5.67 -27.86
CA THR A 151 24.22 6.97 -28.50
C THR A 151 22.74 7.29 -28.65
N THR A 152 22.41 8.57 -28.67
CA THR A 152 21.06 9.08 -28.93
C THR A 152 20.52 8.53 -30.26
N GLU A 153 21.36 8.50 -31.30
CA GLU A 153 20.99 7.95 -32.60
C GLU A 153 20.57 6.48 -32.53
N THR A 154 21.35 5.65 -31.79
CA THR A 154 21.03 4.23 -31.61
C THR A 154 19.75 4.04 -30.82
N ARG A 155 19.52 4.84 -29.79
CA ARG A 155 18.27 4.86 -29.02
C ARG A 155 17.08 5.17 -29.91
N ASP A 156 17.17 6.24 -30.70
CA ASP A 156 16.07 6.73 -31.53
C ASP A 156 15.74 5.72 -32.63
N ARG A 157 16.76 5.11 -33.23
CA ARG A 157 16.58 4.01 -34.20
C ARG A 157 15.93 2.79 -33.57
N PHE A 158 16.30 2.44 -32.35
CA PHE A 158 15.66 1.36 -31.61
C PHE A 158 14.16 1.65 -31.38
N LEU A 159 13.81 2.86 -30.96
CA LEU A 159 12.42 3.29 -30.75
C LEU A 159 11.61 3.25 -32.05
N GLU A 160 12.20 3.70 -33.14
CA GLU A 160 11.56 3.64 -34.47
C GLU A 160 11.25 2.19 -34.89
N ILE A 161 12.20 1.29 -34.72
CA ILE A 161 12.02 -0.14 -35.03
C ILE A 161 10.97 -0.77 -34.11
N ALA A 162 11.03 -0.49 -32.80
CA ALA A 162 10.08 -1.00 -31.82
C ALA A 162 8.65 -0.58 -32.17
N ARG A 163 8.44 0.68 -32.53
CA ARG A 163 7.15 1.20 -32.97
C ARG A 163 6.68 0.58 -34.27
N ASN A 164 7.51 0.68 -35.31
CA ASN A 164 7.06 0.39 -36.68
C ASN A 164 6.98 -1.12 -36.99
N LYS A 165 7.82 -1.91 -36.34
CA LYS A 165 7.94 -3.35 -36.65
C LYS A 165 7.29 -4.25 -35.60
N TYR A 166 7.30 -3.83 -34.33
CA TYR A 166 6.84 -4.65 -33.21
C TYR A 166 5.57 -4.12 -32.55
N GLY A 167 5.04 -2.97 -32.98
CA GLY A 167 3.79 -2.43 -32.46
C GLY A 167 3.88 -2.00 -31.00
N VAL A 168 5.10 -1.73 -30.48
CA VAL A 168 5.28 -1.11 -29.19
C VAL A 168 4.68 0.28 -29.25
N SER A 169 4.00 0.71 -28.23
CA SER A 169 3.10 1.89 -28.20
C SER A 169 3.46 3.02 -29.17
N ASP A 170 2.48 3.81 -29.58
CA ASP A 170 2.71 4.96 -30.50
C ASP A 170 3.71 5.99 -29.93
N HIS A 171 3.89 5.98 -28.63
CA HIS A 171 4.81 6.86 -27.89
C HIS A 171 5.66 6.06 -26.89
N PRO A 172 6.59 5.19 -27.37
CA PRO A 172 7.52 4.50 -26.47
C PRO A 172 8.32 5.54 -25.68
N GLN A 173 8.37 5.38 -24.38
CA GLN A 173 8.93 6.36 -23.47
C GLN A 173 10.12 5.78 -22.72
N PHE A 174 11.23 6.54 -22.74
CA PHE A 174 12.36 6.36 -21.85
C PHE A 174 12.38 7.43 -20.77
N GLY A 175 13.18 7.21 -19.75
CA GLY A 175 13.45 8.21 -18.73
C GLY A 175 12.57 8.09 -17.49
N SER A 176 12.39 9.20 -16.80
CA SER A 176 11.65 9.24 -15.55
C SER A 176 10.15 9.13 -15.77
N PHE A 177 9.51 8.27 -14.98
CA PHE A 177 8.06 8.06 -14.96
C PHE A 177 7.51 8.35 -13.57
N ASP A 178 6.22 8.65 -13.51
CA ASP A 178 5.53 8.74 -12.23
C ASP A 178 5.08 7.35 -11.79
N LYS A 179 5.54 6.93 -10.62
CA LYS A 179 4.91 5.81 -9.91
C LYS A 179 3.63 6.33 -9.27
N LYS A 180 2.50 5.77 -9.72
CA LYS A 180 1.18 6.08 -9.19
C LYS A 180 0.61 4.88 -8.44
N GLN A 181 -0.03 5.16 -7.33
CA GLN A 181 -0.69 4.14 -6.53
C GLN A 181 -1.98 4.71 -5.95
N ASN A 182 -3.08 3.98 -6.11
CA ASN A 182 -4.36 4.31 -5.52
C ASN A 182 -4.83 3.12 -4.69
N THR A 183 -5.09 3.35 -3.42
CA THR A 183 -5.50 2.32 -2.47
C THR A 183 -6.76 2.75 -1.76
N ASP A 184 -7.75 1.87 -1.75
CA ASP A 184 -8.97 2.00 -0.96
C ASP A 184 -9.02 0.88 0.07
N ALA A 185 -9.31 1.21 1.31
CA ALA A 185 -9.57 0.24 2.37
C ALA A 185 -10.90 0.51 3.02
N VAL A 186 -11.72 -0.51 3.10
CA VAL A 186 -13.02 -0.49 3.79
C VAL A 186 -12.98 -1.54 4.88
N PHE A 187 -13.36 -1.16 6.08
CA PHE A 187 -13.53 -2.09 7.20
C PHE A 187 -14.94 -1.95 7.75
N ALA A 188 -15.59 -3.07 8.01
CA ALA A 188 -16.90 -3.13 8.64
C ALA A 188 -16.90 -4.16 9.77
N ARG A 189 -17.57 -3.83 10.87
CA ARG A 189 -17.75 -4.72 12.02
C ARG A 189 -19.15 -4.62 12.55
N LEU A 190 -19.74 -5.75 12.89
CA LEU A 190 -21.02 -5.89 13.56
C LEU A 190 -20.84 -6.80 14.78
N ASP A 191 -21.20 -6.30 15.94
CA ASP A 191 -21.21 -7.06 17.19
C ASP A 191 -22.65 -7.18 17.69
N TRP A 192 -23.12 -8.41 17.92
CA TRP A 192 -24.49 -8.66 18.39
C TRP A 192 -24.49 -9.55 19.63
N GLN A 193 -24.87 -9.00 20.76
CA GLN A 193 -25.13 -9.73 21.99
C GLN A 193 -26.49 -10.43 21.89
N ILE A 194 -26.47 -11.71 21.51
CA ILE A 194 -27.69 -12.52 21.34
C ILE A 194 -28.38 -12.71 22.70
N ASN A 195 -27.59 -13.06 23.71
CA ASN A 195 -28.02 -13.22 25.10
C ASN A 195 -26.83 -12.99 26.04
N ALA A 196 -27.01 -13.16 27.35
CA ALA A 196 -25.98 -12.86 28.35
C ALA A 196 -24.67 -13.66 28.18
N THR A 197 -24.69 -14.77 27.47
CA THR A 197 -23.55 -15.69 27.31
C THR A 197 -23.03 -15.80 25.88
N ASN A 198 -23.78 -15.29 24.89
CA ASN A 198 -23.44 -15.46 23.47
C ASN A 198 -23.33 -14.11 22.79
N LEU A 199 -22.13 -13.83 22.27
CA LEU A 199 -21.81 -12.70 21.41
C LEU A 199 -21.49 -13.24 20.02
N LEU A 200 -22.11 -12.67 19.00
CA LEU A 200 -21.78 -12.87 17.59
C LEU A 200 -21.07 -11.64 17.08
N SER A 201 -19.88 -11.79 16.53
CA SER A 201 -19.13 -10.73 15.91
C SER A 201 -18.85 -11.08 14.45
N PHE A 202 -19.17 -10.18 13.55
CA PHE A 202 -18.81 -10.28 12.13
C PHE A 202 -17.88 -9.11 11.77
N THR A 203 -16.77 -9.40 11.12
CA THR A 203 -15.87 -8.39 10.58
C THR A 203 -15.57 -8.68 9.11
N ASP A 204 -15.50 -7.64 8.31
CA ASP A 204 -15.06 -7.69 6.94
C ASP A 204 -14.02 -6.58 6.69
N ASN A 205 -12.90 -6.95 6.08
CA ASN A 205 -11.82 -6.06 5.72
C ASN A 205 -11.51 -6.21 4.24
N PHE A 206 -11.76 -5.17 3.50
CA PHE A 206 -11.57 -5.10 2.05
C PHE A 206 -10.53 -4.05 1.71
N VAL A 207 -9.52 -4.43 0.94
CA VAL A 207 -8.49 -3.52 0.42
C VAL A 207 -8.33 -3.73 -1.07
N ASN A 208 -8.49 -2.64 -1.81
CA ASN A 208 -8.28 -2.57 -3.25
C ASN A 208 -7.11 -1.64 -3.54
N ASP A 209 -6.11 -2.12 -4.27
CA ASP A 209 -4.91 -1.39 -4.61
C ASP A 209 -4.60 -1.49 -6.10
N ASN A 210 -4.38 -0.34 -6.71
CA ASN A 210 -3.93 -0.22 -8.09
C ASN A 210 -2.60 0.50 -8.11
N ASN A 211 -1.56 -0.13 -8.63
CA ASN A 211 -0.25 0.48 -8.76
C ASN A 211 0.49 -0.02 -10.01
N ASN A 212 1.43 0.75 -10.51
CA ASN A 212 2.35 0.34 -11.55
C ASN A 212 3.56 -0.36 -10.92
N MET A 213 3.36 -1.63 -10.58
CA MET A 213 4.38 -2.48 -9.99
C MET A 213 5.49 -2.82 -10.98
N GLY A 214 6.69 -3.05 -10.47
CA GLY A 214 7.87 -3.30 -11.28
C GLY A 214 8.67 -2.04 -11.59
N LEU A 215 8.06 -0.87 -11.45
CA LEU A 215 8.79 0.39 -11.52
C LEU A 215 9.65 0.55 -10.28
N SER A 216 10.95 0.47 -10.46
CA SER A 216 11.95 0.77 -9.43
C SER A 216 13.02 1.68 -10.01
N ASP A 217 13.63 2.51 -9.17
CA ASP A 217 14.80 3.28 -9.56
C ASP A 217 15.88 2.33 -10.05
N ASN A 218 16.40 2.59 -11.24
CA ASN A 218 17.22 1.66 -11.96
C ASN A 218 18.25 2.44 -12.79
N SER A 219 19.45 1.91 -12.87
CA SER A 219 20.52 2.44 -13.71
C SER A 219 20.46 1.96 -15.17
N ALA A 220 19.56 1.03 -15.49
CA ALA A 220 19.36 0.55 -16.85
C ALA A 220 18.32 1.40 -17.57
N ILE A 221 18.48 1.54 -18.88
CA ILE A 221 17.50 2.18 -19.75
C ILE A 221 16.42 1.16 -20.06
N ASN A 222 15.19 1.46 -19.67
CA ASN A 222 14.03 0.59 -19.91
C ASN A 222 12.90 1.39 -20.56
N LEU A 223 12.13 0.72 -21.39
CA LEU A 223 10.86 1.25 -21.92
C LEU A 223 9.78 1.19 -20.84
N TYR A 224 8.86 2.16 -20.87
CA TYR A 224 7.70 2.17 -19.98
C TYR A 224 6.85 0.89 -20.12
N GLU A 225 6.73 0.35 -21.32
CA GLU A 225 5.96 -0.85 -21.63
C GLU A 225 6.53 -2.15 -21.02
N VAL A 226 7.74 -2.11 -20.48
CA VAL A 226 8.31 -3.24 -19.71
C VAL A 226 7.62 -3.37 -18.34
N TYR A 227 6.98 -2.31 -17.89
CA TYR A 227 6.30 -2.27 -16.60
C TYR A 227 4.81 -2.57 -16.77
N GLY A 228 4.23 -3.19 -15.79
CA GLY A 228 2.82 -3.55 -15.77
C GLY A 228 2.07 -2.89 -14.63
N ASP A 229 0.80 -2.65 -14.83
CA ASP A 229 -0.09 -2.27 -13.74
C ASP A 229 -0.47 -3.51 -12.93
N VAL A 230 -0.47 -3.36 -11.61
CA VAL A 230 -0.90 -4.40 -10.67
C VAL A 230 -2.17 -3.94 -9.97
N HIS A 231 -3.17 -4.78 -10.08
CA HIS A 231 -4.40 -4.67 -9.32
C HIS A 231 -4.39 -5.75 -8.23
N SER A 232 -4.40 -5.33 -7.00
CA SER A 232 -4.48 -6.20 -5.82
C SER A 232 -5.82 -6.01 -5.12
N LEU A 233 -6.54 -7.10 -4.94
CA LEU A 233 -7.79 -7.13 -4.19
C LEU A 233 -7.62 -8.12 -3.03
N ASN A 234 -7.74 -7.63 -1.81
CA ASN A 234 -7.70 -8.45 -0.61
C ASN A 234 -9.03 -8.30 0.12
N ASN A 235 -9.67 -9.43 0.39
CA ASN A 235 -10.85 -9.48 1.23
C ASN A 235 -10.65 -10.54 2.31
N SER A 236 -10.99 -10.22 3.55
CA SER A 236 -10.97 -11.14 4.67
C SER A 236 -12.15 -10.90 5.57
N ALA A 237 -12.96 -11.93 5.76
CA ALA A 237 -14.13 -11.93 6.63
C ALA A 237 -13.96 -12.92 7.76
N LEU A 238 -14.45 -12.58 8.95
CA LEU A 238 -14.46 -13.39 10.15
C LEU A 238 -15.85 -13.36 10.76
N LEU A 239 -16.32 -14.52 11.19
CA LEU A 239 -17.57 -14.72 11.92
C LEU A 239 -17.30 -15.30 13.29
#